data_9a8ac626d7380737a5cfe3d59a704d94
#
_entry.id   9a8ac626d7380737a5cfe3d59a704d94
#
_cell.length_a   1.000
_cell.length_b   1.000
_cell.length_c   1.000
_cell.angle_alpha   90.00
_cell.angle_beta   90.00
_cell.angle_gamma   90.00
#
_symmetry.space_group_name_H-M   'P 1'
#
loop_
_entity.id
_entity.type
_entity.pdbx_description
1 polymer ?
#
loop_
_entity_poly.entity_id
_entity_poly.type
_entity_poly.pdbx_seq_one_letter_code
_entity_poly.pdbx_strand_id
1 'polypeptide(L)'
;ALRSSTNHAKASTALGFPLVPQNLLEIGDLDGPTIIGLLDLAIELKADPARFSQVLGGMSIALIFEKPSLRTRASLEVGIHRLGGHAVLFDQQDSLIGARESVHDLGRNLERWFDAVAARVHRHEVLDELATYCDVPVLNTLSDRHHPCQTLADLLTLHERGLVLADSHVAFVGDGNNVCHSLIQGMVAVGGRMTVISPEDHGPDP
;
A
#
# COMPACT_ATOMS: atom_id res chain seq x y z
N ALA A 1 -6.59 23.26 -14.46
CA ALA A 1 -5.37 22.93 -15.20
C ALA A 1 -5.24 21.41 -15.14
N LEU A 2 -5.33 20.76 -16.30
CA LEU A 2 -5.14 19.31 -16.46
C LEU A 2 -3.72 18.95 -16.00
N ARG A 3 -3.57 18.33 -14.85
CA ARG A 3 -2.30 17.74 -14.43
C ARG A 3 -2.17 16.41 -15.19
N SER A 4 -1.17 16.34 -16.06
CA SER A 4 -0.93 15.23 -16.97
C SER A 4 -0.33 14.04 -16.21
N SER A 5 -0.86 12.84 -16.41
CA SER A 5 -0.32 11.54 -15.97
C SER A 5 1.15 11.30 -16.38
N THR A 6 1.67 12.09 -17.32
CA THR A 6 3.07 12.10 -17.76
C THR A 6 4.07 12.61 -16.71
N ASN A 7 3.64 13.29 -15.65
CA ASN A 7 4.58 13.80 -14.64
C ASN A 7 4.99 12.73 -13.62
N HIS A 8 4.16 11.74 -13.31
CA HIS A 8 4.47 10.67 -12.36
C HIS A 8 5.54 9.72 -12.88
N ALA A 9 5.43 9.29 -14.14
CA ALA A 9 6.43 8.41 -14.77
C ALA A 9 7.80 9.10 -14.93
N LYS A 10 7.83 10.43 -15.15
CA LYS A 10 9.07 11.20 -15.27
C LYS A 10 9.76 11.42 -13.91
N ALA A 11 9.01 11.58 -12.83
CA ALA A 11 9.57 11.72 -11.48
C ALA A 11 10.19 10.40 -11.00
N SER A 12 9.54 9.26 -11.26
CA SER A 12 10.02 7.92 -10.91
C SER A 12 11.35 7.62 -11.61
N THR A 13 11.45 7.86 -12.94
CA THR A 13 12.67 7.60 -13.71
C THR A 13 13.83 8.54 -13.36
N ALA A 14 13.54 9.79 -13.00
CA ALA A 14 14.58 10.77 -12.66
C ALA A 14 15.26 10.50 -11.30
N LEU A 15 14.56 9.81 -10.38
CA LEU A 15 15.06 9.47 -9.05
C LEU A 15 15.54 8.01 -8.93
N GLY A 16 15.47 7.22 -10.02
CA GLY A 16 15.87 5.81 -10.03
C GLY A 16 14.93 4.90 -9.23
N PHE A 17 13.69 5.32 -9.00
CA PHE A 17 12.71 4.49 -8.31
C PHE A 17 12.20 3.35 -9.20
N PRO A 18 11.86 2.18 -8.62
CA PRO A 18 11.26 1.10 -9.38
C PRO A 18 9.94 1.57 -10.00
N LEU A 19 9.66 1.11 -11.23
CA LEU A 19 8.35 1.32 -11.85
C LEU A 19 7.34 0.45 -11.10
N VAL A 20 6.44 1.09 -10.39
CA VAL A 20 5.31 0.45 -9.71
C VAL A 20 4.03 0.67 -10.53
N PRO A 21 3.02 -0.21 -10.44
CA PRO A 21 1.72 0.04 -11.02
C PRO A 21 1.13 1.35 -10.46
N GLN A 22 0.17 1.93 -11.17
CA GLN A 22 -0.49 3.15 -10.72
C GLN A 22 -1.14 2.95 -9.36
N ASN A 23 -1.77 1.78 -9.13
CA ASN A 23 -2.43 1.42 -7.89
C ASN A 23 -1.66 0.30 -7.19
N LEU A 24 -1.77 0.22 -5.86
CA LEU A 24 -1.31 -0.92 -5.06
C LEU A 24 -2.47 -1.40 -4.20
N LEU A 25 -3.27 -2.31 -4.74
CA LEU A 25 -4.46 -2.85 -4.06
C LEU A 25 -4.12 -4.15 -3.34
N GLU A 26 -3.27 -4.95 -3.94
CA GLU A 26 -2.73 -6.19 -3.36
C GLU A 26 -1.24 -6.36 -3.71
N ILE A 27 -0.58 -7.27 -3.05
CA ILE A 27 0.84 -7.54 -3.32
C ILE A 27 1.04 -8.26 -4.66
N GLY A 28 0.02 -8.96 -5.14
CA GLY A 28 -0.01 -9.59 -6.45
C GLY A 28 0.12 -8.61 -7.63
N ASP A 29 -0.12 -7.32 -7.42
CA ASP A 29 0.12 -6.25 -8.41
C ASP A 29 1.61 -6.03 -8.69
N LEU A 30 2.51 -6.57 -7.86
CA LEU A 30 3.96 -6.35 -7.93
C LEU A 30 4.69 -7.65 -8.33
N ASP A 31 5.65 -7.55 -9.23
CA ASP A 31 6.60 -8.63 -9.47
C ASP A 31 7.76 -8.63 -8.44
N GLY A 32 8.49 -9.73 -8.39
CA GLY A 32 9.60 -9.90 -7.43
C GLY A 32 10.67 -8.80 -7.53
N PRO A 33 11.18 -8.45 -8.72
CA PRO A 33 12.12 -7.36 -8.89
C PRO A 33 11.61 -6.01 -8.36
N THR A 34 10.34 -5.69 -8.58
CA THR A 34 9.70 -4.47 -8.06
C THR A 34 9.63 -4.49 -6.54
N ILE A 35 9.24 -5.63 -5.94
CA ILE A 35 9.24 -5.78 -4.47
C ILE A 35 10.64 -5.54 -3.92
N ILE A 36 11.67 -6.22 -4.44
CA ILE A 36 13.06 -6.03 -3.98
C ILE A 36 13.49 -4.57 -4.10
N GLY A 37 13.20 -3.92 -5.24
CA GLY A 37 13.52 -2.50 -5.44
C GLY A 37 12.83 -1.57 -4.41
N LEU A 38 11.59 -1.89 -3.99
CA LEU A 38 10.90 -1.16 -2.94
C LEU A 38 11.54 -1.39 -1.56
N LEU A 39 12.01 -2.62 -1.27
CA LEU A 39 12.71 -2.92 -0.03
C LEU A 39 14.05 -2.18 0.04
N ASP A 40 14.82 -2.16 -1.04
CA ASP A 40 16.10 -1.44 -1.14
C ASP A 40 15.88 0.06 -0.96
N LEU A 41 14.86 0.64 -1.62
CA LEU A 41 14.46 2.03 -1.45
C LEU A 41 14.09 2.36 0.01
N ALA A 42 13.38 1.44 0.69
CA ALA A 42 13.03 1.61 2.10
C ALA A 42 14.29 1.61 3.00
N ILE A 43 15.30 0.79 2.69
CA ILE A 43 16.59 0.77 3.39
C ILE A 43 17.34 2.09 3.17
N GLU A 44 17.40 2.60 1.94
CA GLU A 44 18.01 3.90 1.63
C GLU A 44 17.30 5.04 2.38
N LEU A 45 15.96 5.04 2.38
CA LEU A 45 15.15 6.03 3.10
C LEU A 45 15.42 6.00 4.62
N LYS A 46 15.59 4.81 5.21
CA LYS A 46 15.93 4.64 6.63
C LYS A 46 17.36 5.12 6.94
N ALA A 47 18.30 4.91 6.01
CA ALA A 47 19.69 5.31 6.18
C ALA A 47 19.89 6.83 6.06
N ASP A 48 19.22 7.49 5.12
CA ASP A 48 19.31 8.95 4.90
C ASP A 48 17.93 9.55 4.62
N PRO A 49 17.08 9.76 5.65
CA PRO A 49 15.76 10.35 5.49
C PRO A 49 15.79 11.78 4.92
N ALA A 50 16.89 12.53 5.14
CA ALA A 50 16.99 13.92 4.69
C ALA A 50 17.01 14.03 3.16
N ARG A 51 17.62 13.07 2.46
CA ARG A 51 17.63 12.98 0.99
C ARG A 51 16.24 12.94 0.39
N PHE A 52 15.27 12.38 1.13
CA PHE A 52 13.89 12.16 0.66
C PHE A 52 12.89 13.21 1.17
N SER A 53 13.35 14.20 1.94
CA SER A 53 12.48 15.15 2.66
C SER A 53 11.58 16.01 1.77
N GLN A 54 11.75 15.99 0.45
CA GLN A 54 10.97 16.77 -0.52
C GLN A 54 10.39 15.92 -1.66
N VAL A 55 10.45 14.59 -1.60
CA VAL A 55 9.95 13.74 -2.70
C VAL A 55 8.45 13.85 -2.91
N LEU A 56 7.69 14.20 -1.86
CA LEU A 56 6.27 14.50 -1.93
C LEU A 56 5.97 16.01 -1.86
N GLY A 57 6.98 16.85 -2.11
CA GLY A 57 6.84 18.31 -2.02
C GLY A 57 5.72 18.85 -2.90
N GLY A 58 4.75 19.54 -2.29
CA GLY A 58 3.56 20.10 -2.95
C GLY A 58 2.45 19.09 -3.26
N MET A 59 2.59 17.82 -2.88
CA MET A 59 1.55 16.81 -3.03
C MET A 59 0.63 16.78 -1.82
N SER A 60 -0.66 16.55 -2.08
CA SER A 60 -1.70 16.30 -1.08
C SER A 60 -2.21 14.87 -1.20
N ILE A 61 -2.20 14.14 -0.09
CA ILE A 61 -2.60 12.73 -0.03
C ILE A 61 -3.86 12.59 0.81
N ALA A 62 -4.92 12.00 0.25
CA ALA A 62 -6.12 11.65 1.01
C ALA A 62 -5.87 10.40 1.84
N LEU A 63 -6.14 10.46 3.13
CA LEU A 63 -6.12 9.31 4.03
C LEU A 63 -7.55 8.99 4.45
N ILE A 64 -8.09 7.86 4.02
CA ILE A 64 -9.49 7.46 4.28
C ILE A 64 -9.51 6.23 5.19
N PHE A 65 -10.19 6.34 6.33
CA PHE A 65 -10.26 5.28 7.33
C PHE A 65 -11.70 4.94 7.71
N GLU A 66 -12.18 3.78 7.29
CA GLU A 66 -13.47 3.21 7.76
C GLU A 66 -13.32 2.47 9.10
N LYS A 67 -12.08 2.08 9.46
CA LYS A 67 -11.76 1.41 10.74
C LYS A 67 -10.75 2.23 11.53
N PRO A 68 -10.93 2.36 12.87
CA PRO A 68 -9.93 2.99 13.71
C PRO A 68 -8.56 2.33 13.55
N SER A 69 -7.53 3.14 13.43
CA SER A 69 -6.14 2.63 13.35
C SER A 69 -5.13 3.68 13.75
N LEU A 70 -4.68 3.62 15.00
CA LEU A 70 -3.68 4.55 15.51
C LEU A 70 -2.35 4.42 14.75
N ARG A 71 -1.83 3.18 14.61
CA ARG A 71 -0.51 2.94 14.02
C ARG A 71 -0.45 3.32 12.54
N THR A 72 -1.39 2.83 11.73
CA THR A 72 -1.44 3.11 10.29
C THR A 72 -1.64 4.60 10.02
N ARG A 73 -2.57 5.23 10.74
CA ARG A 73 -2.81 6.67 10.65
C ARG A 73 -1.55 7.47 10.97
N ALA A 74 -1.00 7.29 12.18
CA ALA A 74 0.14 8.07 12.63
C ALA A 74 1.37 7.86 11.74
N SER A 75 1.64 6.62 11.29
CA SER A 75 2.78 6.34 10.41
C SER A 75 2.64 7.01 9.05
N LEU A 76 1.44 6.99 8.44
CA LEU A 76 1.18 7.65 7.16
C LEU A 76 1.22 9.18 7.29
N GLU A 77 0.53 9.78 8.27
CA GLU A 77 0.55 11.23 8.48
C GLU A 77 1.97 11.76 8.68
N VAL A 78 2.72 11.12 9.60
CA VAL A 78 4.11 11.53 9.90
C VAL A 78 5.04 11.24 8.71
N GLY A 79 4.88 10.09 8.05
CA GLY A 79 5.69 9.70 6.88
C GLY A 79 5.51 10.68 5.73
N ILE A 80 4.27 10.99 5.34
CA ILE A 80 3.96 11.95 4.28
C ILE A 80 4.52 13.33 4.61
N HIS A 81 4.36 13.79 5.86
CA HIS A 81 4.91 15.07 6.31
C HIS A 81 6.44 15.12 6.20
N ARG A 82 7.14 14.06 6.65
CA ARG A 82 8.61 13.98 6.58
C ARG A 82 9.15 13.94 5.15
N LEU A 83 8.34 13.47 4.21
CA LEU A 83 8.65 13.44 2.78
C LEU A 83 8.26 14.75 2.07
N GLY A 84 7.78 15.77 2.80
CA GLY A 84 7.42 17.09 2.28
C GLY A 84 6.00 17.21 1.75
N GLY A 85 5.17 16.17 1.88
CA GLY A 85 3.78 16.16 1.45
C GLY A 85 2.81 16.64 2.54
N HIS A 86 1.53 16.73 2.18
CA HIS A 86 0.43 17.06 3.05
C HIS A 86 -0.59 15.93 3.10
N ALA A 87 -0.91 15.45 4.30
CA ALA A 87 -1.93 14.43 4.50
C ALA A 87 -3.25 15.07 4.95
N VAL A 88 -4.36 14.69 4.33
CA VAL A 88 -5.71 15.10 4.72
C VAL A 88 -6.47 13.85 5.16
N LEU A 89 -6.88 13.83 6.41
CA LEU A 89 -7.60 12.70 7.00
C LEU A 89 -9.11 12.82 6.79
N PHE A 90 -9.68 11.73 6.31
CA PHE A 90 -11.12 11.48 6.27
C PHE A 90 -11.45 10.31 7.20
N ASP A 91 -11.98 10.61 8.37
CA ASP A 91 -12.44 9.59 9.31
C ASP A 91 -13.89 9.23 8.99
N GLN A 92 -14.09 8.04 8.46
CA GLN A 92 -15.38 7.53 7.97
C GLN A 92 -15.99 6.49 8.92
N GLN A 93 -15.65 6.52 10.21
CA GLN A 93 -16.12 5.52 11.18
C GLN A 93 -17.65 5.49 11.30
N ASP A 94 -18.31 6.66 11.14
CA ASP A 94 -19.76 6.77 11.25
C ASP A 94 -20.49 6.68 9.89
N SER A 95 -19.73 6.61 8.76
CA SER A 95 -20.32 6.58 7.42
C SER A 95 -19.37 5.90 6.46
N LEU A 96 -19.69 4.65 6.09
CA LEU A 96 -18.90 3.88 5.13
C LEU A 96 -18.82 4.60 3.77
N ILE A 97 -17.71 4.38 3.07
CA ILE A 97 -17.56 4.80 1.69
C ILE A 97 -18.69 4.19 0.85
N GLY A 98 -19.33 5.01 0.03
CA GLY A 98 -20.50 4.59 -0.77
C GLY A 98 -21.85 4.72 -0.06
N ALA A 99 -21.89 5.10 1.24
CA ALA A 99 -23.16 5.22 1.98
C ALA A 99 -23.89 6.56 1.73
N ARG A 100 -23.15 7.67 1.58
CA ARG A 100 -23.71 9.02 1.33
C ARG A 100 -23.71 9.40 -0.13
N GLU A 101 -22.68 9.00 -0.84
CA GLU A 101 -22.48 9.21 -2.26
C GLU A 101 -21.92 7.92 -2.87
N SER A 102 -22.01 7.75 -4.19
CA SER A 102 -21.41 6.59 -4.85
C SER A 102 -19.88 6.62 -4.75
N VAL A 103 -19.25 5.45 -4.75
CA VAL A 103 -17.78 5.35 -4.80
C VAL A 103 -17.25 6.04 -6.06
N HIS A 104 -18.00 5.96 -7.17
CA HIS A 104 -17.74 6.68 -8.42
C HIS A 104 -17.62 8.19 -8.18
N ASP A 105 -18.62 8.82 -7.56
CA ASP A 105 -18.63 10.27 -7.36
C ASP A 105 -17.54 10.70 -6.38
N LEU A 106 -17.32 9.90 -5.33
CA LEU A 106 -16.22 10.12 -4.40
C LEU A 106 -14.87 10.07 -5.12
N GLY A 107 -14.60 9.04 -5.95
CA GLY A 107 -13.36 8.92 -6.72
C GLY A 107 -13.12 10.12 -7.63
N ARG A 108 -14.16 10.55 -8.37
CA ARG A 108 -14.11 11.73 -9.24
C ARG A 108 -13.87 13.04 -8.48
N ASN A 109 -14.31 13.16 -7.24
CA ASN A 109 -14.03 14.32 -6.40
C ASN A 109 -12.60 14.27 -5.87
N LEU A 110 -12.16 13.12 -5.35
CA LEU A 110 -10.81 12.95 -4.78
C LEU A 110 -9.72 13.28 -5.78
N GLU A 111 -9.82 12.82 -7.03
CA GLU A 111 -8.81 13.08 -8.07
C GLU A 111 -8.61 14.58 -8.39
N ARG A 112 -9.61 15.42 -8.07
CA ARG A 112 -9.53 16.88 -8.29
C ARG A 112 -8.71 17.61 -7.23
N TRP A 113 -8.64 17.02 -6.04
CA TRP A 113 -8.04 17.67 -4.87
C TRP A 113 -6.73 17.03 -4.44
N PHE A 114 -6.56 15.73 -4.70
CA PHE A 114 -5.45 14.94 -4.20
C PHE A 114 -4.58 14.40 -5.32
N ASP A 115 -3.33 14.14 -4.98
CA ASP A 115 -2.34 13.52 -5.86
C ASP A 115 -2.26 11.99 -5.65
N ALA A 116 -2.78 11.48 -4.53
CA ALA A 116 -2.97 10.05 -4.26
C ALA A 116 -4.02 9.84 -3.16
N VAL A 117 -4.54 8.62 -3.09
CA VAL A 117 -5.48 8.16 -2.06
C VAL A 117 -4.90 6.95 -1.35
N ALA A 118 -4.84 6.99 -0.03
CA ALA A 118 -4.51 5.82 0.79
C ALA A 118 -5.73 5.47 1.64
N ALA A 119 -6.29 4.27 1.45
CA ALA A 119 -7.56 3.90 2.07
C ALA A 119 -7.46 2.61 2.88
N ARG A 120 -8.06 2.63 4.08
CA ARG A 120 -8.30 1.48 4.94
C ARG A 120 -9.79 1.23 5.03
N VAL A 121 -10.25 0.15 4.42
CA VAL A 121 -11.67 -0.12 4.18
C VAL A 121 -12.12 -1.44 4.83
N HIS A 122 -13.44 -1.61 4.93
CA HIS A 122 -14.03 -2.87 5.36
C HIS A 122 -14.05 -3.90 4.24
N ARG A 123 -14.39 -3.50 3.01
CA ARG A 123 -14.54 -4.39 1.85
C ARG A 123 -13.54 -4.02 0.76
N HIS A 124 -12.84 -5.02 0.23
CA HIS A 124 -11.84 -4.82 -0.83
C HIS A 124 -12.45 -4.24 -2.12
N GLU A 125 -13.67 -4.62 -2.45
CA GLU A 125 -14.37 -4.14 -3.64
C GLU A 125 -14.49 -2.60 -3.71
N VAL A 126 -14.49 -1.93 -2.55
CA VAL A 126 -14.49 -0.46 -2.50
C VAL A 126 -13.19 0.12 -3.07
N LEU A 127 -12.06 -0.56 -2.85
CA LEU A 127 -10.77 -0.15 -3.43
C LEU A 127 -10.72 -0.39 -4.94
N ASP A 128 -11.26 -1.53 -5.42
CA ASP A 128 -11.36 -1.85 -6.84
C ASP A 128 -12.18 -0.78 -7.57
N GLU A 129 -13.31 -0.40 -6.96
CA GLU A 129 -14.18 0.64 -7.50
C GLU A 129 -13.51 2.01 -7.47
N LEU A 130 -12.86 2.40 -6.36
CA LEU A 130 -12.07 3.64 -6.28
C LEU A 130 -10.98 3.69 -7.35
N ALA A 131 -10.21 2.61 -7.51
CA ALA A 131 -9.15 2.52 -8.52
C ALA A 131 -9.68 2.61 -9.96
N THR A 132 -10.93 2.19 -10.19
CA THR A 132 -11.59 2.30 -11.50
C THR A 132 -11.97 3.74 -11.83
N TYR A 133 -12.41 4.53 -10.85
CA TYR A 133 -12.98 5.85 -11.07
C TYR A 133 -12.11 7.02 -10.62
N CYS A 134 -10.93 6.74 -10.05
CA CYS A 134 -9.99 7.74 -9.58
C CYS A 134 -8.72 7.69 -10.44
N ASP A 135 -8.42 8.78 -11.16
CA ASP A 135 -7.25 8.87 -12.04
C ASP A 135 -5.92 9.06 -11.28
N VAL A 136 -5.96 9.24 -9.94
CA VAL A 136 -4.76 9.29 -9.08
C VAL A 136 -4.52 7.95 -8.40
N PRO A 137 -3.27 7.64 -8.01
CA PRO A 137 -2.93 6.37 -7.35
C PRO A 137 -3.78 6.06 -6.14
N VAL A 138 -4.26 4.82 -6.05
CA VAL A 138 -4.96 4.26 -4.88
C VAL A 138 -4.09 3.23 -4.20
N LEU A 139 -3.84 3.43 -2.90
CA LEU A 139 -3.05 2.56 -2.03
C LEU A 139 -3.95 1.88 -1.00
N ASN A 140 -3.97 0.55 -1.02
CA ASN A 140 -4.61 -0.25 0.02
C ASN A 140 -3.75 -0.26 1.29
N THR A 141 -4.22 0.37 2.36
CA THR A 141 -3.55 0.32 3.67
C THR A 141 -4.11 -0.76 4.59
N LEU A 142 -5.21 -1.37 4.26
CA LEU A 142 -5.83 -2.61 4.71
C LEU A 142 -7.25 -2.73 4.16
N SER A 143 -7.61 -3.93 3.72
CA SER A 143 -8.99 -4.36 3.46
C SER A 143 -9.28 -5.69 4.17
N ASP A 144 -10.46 -6.26 3.97
CA ASP A 144 -10.77 -7.61 4.45
C ASP A 144 -9.94 -8.71 3.77
N ARG A 145 -9.54 -8.53 2.50
CA ARG A 145 -8.80 -9.52 1.70
C ARG A 145 -7.29 -9.35 1.73
N HIS A 146 -6.78 -8.10 1.73
CA HIS A 146 -5.37 -7.82 1.53
C HIS A 146 -4.81 -6.75 2.47
N HIS A 147 -3.52 -6.88 2.79
CA HIS A 147 -2.74 -5.89 3.54
C HIS A 147 -1.33 -5.75 2.93
N PRO A 148 -1.20 -5.18 1.71
CA PRO A 148 0.09 -5.11 0.99
C PRO A 148 1.19 -4.38 1.77
N CYS A 149 0.85 -3.31 2.48
CA CYS A 149 1.81 -2.57 3.30
C CYS A 149 2.41 -3.41 4.43
N GLN A 150 1.63 -4.34 5.03
CA GLN A 150 2.14 -5.24 6.06
C GLN A 150 3.12 -6.25 5.45
N THR A 151 2.78 -6.84 4.32
CA THR A 151 3.66 -7.79 3.63
C THR A 151 4.99 -7.15 3.26
N LEU A 152 4.98 -5.93 2.70
CA LEU A 152 6.22 -5.20 2.40
C LEU A 152 7.06 -4.97 3.66
N ALA A 153 6.43 -4.65 4.80
CA ALA A 153 7.13 -4.47 6.08
C ALA A 153 7.72 -5.78 6.62
N ASP A 154 7.01 -6.89 6.48
CA ASP A 154 7.48 -8.22 6.90
C ASP A 154 8.67 -8.68 6.04
N LEU A 155 8.55 -8.55 4.70
CA LEU A 155 9.64 -8.84 3.77
C LEU A 155 10.86 -7.94 4.01
N LEU A 156 10.64 -6.63 4.28
CA LEU A 156 11.71 -5.71 4.63
C LEU A 156 12.42 -6.16 5.90
N THR A 157 11.68 -6.61 6.92
CA THR A 157 12.26 -7.11 8.17
C THR A 157 13.18 -8.32 7.93
N LEU A 158 12.78 -9.25 7.07
CA LEU A 158 13.61 -10.40 6.68
C LEU A 158 14.84 -9.96 5.88
N HIS A 159 14.65 -9.06 4.91
CA HIS A 159 15.70 -8.54 4.05
C HIS A 159 16.78 -7.77 4.84
N GLU A 160 16.38 -6.92 5.79
CA GLU A 160 17.29 -6.19 6.70
C GLU A 160 18.10 -7.11 7.62
N ARG A 161 17.63 -8.34 7.86
CA ARG A 161 18.37 -9.37 8.61
C ARG A 161 19.34 -10.16 7.74
N GLY A 162 19.48 -9.80 6.46
CA GLY A 162 20.38 -10.43 5.51
C GLY A 162 19.86 -11.75 4.95
N LEU A 163 18.56 -12.00 5.05
CA LEU A 163 17.98 -13.21 4.47
C LEU A 163 17.78 -13.01 2.96
N VAL A 164 18.18 -14.01 2.19
CA VAL A 164 17.84 -14.12 0.76
C VAL A 164 16.40 -14.60 0.67
N LEU A 165 15.49 -13.72 0.27
CA LEU A 165 14.05 -14.02 0.29
C LEU A 165 13.69 -15.21 -0.59
N ALA A 166 14.32 -15.36 -1.77
CA ALA A 166 14.10 -16.48 -2.68
C ALA A 166 14.50 -17.85 -2.09
N ASP A 167 15.45 -17.87 -1.15
CA ASP A 167 15.87 -19.09 -0.46
C ASP A 167 15.13 -19.31 0.87
N SER A 168 14.30 -18.34 1.26
CA SER A 168 13.63 -18.36 2.55
C SER A 168 12.39 -19.24 2.55
N HIS A 169 12.12 -19.83 3.73
CA HIS A 169 10.89 -20.57 4.00
C HIS A 169 10.23 -20.01 5.25
N VAL A 170 9.11 -19.33 5.07
CA VAL A 170 8.34 -18.71 6.15
C VAL A 170 7.23 -19.65 6.60
N ALA A 171 7.08 -19.86 7.90
CA ALA A 171 5.92 -20.52 8.49
C ALA A 171 4.97 -19.48 9.08
N PHE A 172 3.73 -19.46 8.62
CA PHE A 172 2.65 -18.67 9.18
C PHE A 172 1.77 -19.57 10.05
N VAL A 173 1.62 -19.22 11.31
CA VAL A 173 0.81 -19.99 12.26
C VAL A 173 -0.32 -19.11 12.76
N GLY A 174 -1.56 -19.45 12.39
CA GLY A 174 -2.73 -18.66 12.79
C GLY A 174 -3.86 -18.73 11.79
N ASP A 175 -4.74 -17.75 11.88
CA ASP A 175 -5.89 -17.58 10.99
C ASP A 175 -5.46 -17.15 9.59
N GLY A 176 -6.00 -17.80 8.55
CA GLY A 176 -5.74 -17.51 7.15
C GLY A 176 -6.42 -16.24 6.66
N ASN A 177 -6.11 -15.12 7.29
CA ASN A 177 -6.72 -13.81 7.06
C ASN A 177 -6.01 -12.99 5.96
N ASN A 178 -6.41 -11.73 5.81
CA ASN A 178 -5.86 -10.78 4.83
C ASN A 178 -4.33 -10.60 4.89
N VAL A 179 -3.72 -10.71 6.08
CA VAL A 179 -2.25 -10.66 6.23
C VAL A 179 -1.63 -11.95 5.68
N CYS A 180 -2.24 -13.11 5.97
CA CYS A 180 -1.80 -14.39 5.43
C CYS A 180 -1.86 -14.40 3.90
N HIS A 181 -2.99 -13.99 3.30
CA HIS A 181 -3.15 -13.90 1.84
C HIS A 181 -2.05 -13.05 1.20
N SER A 182 -1.86 -11.84 1.71
CA SER A 182 -0.85 -10.94 1.16
C SER A 182 0.58 -11.48 1.33
N LEU A 183 0.86 -12.13 2.46
CA LEU A 183 2.20 -12.71 2.69
C LEU A 183 2.46 -13.91 1.77
N ILE A 184 1.44 -14.74 1.47
CA ILE A 184 1.54 -15.81 0.46
C ILE A 184 1.94 -15.21 -0.89
N GLN A 185 1.20 -14.20 -1.37
CA GLN A 185 1.49 -13.52 -2.63
C GLN A 185 2.91 -12.94 -2.64
N GLY A 186 3.32 -12.26 -1.56
CA GLY A 186 4.64 -11.65 -1.45
C GLY A 186 5.77 -12.68 -1.47
N MET A 187 5.65 -13.77 -0.73
CA MET A 187 6.65 -14.84 -0.72
C MET A 187 6.77 -15.54 -2.08
N VAL A 188 5.65 -15.80 -2.75
CA VAL A 188 5.65 -16.36 -4.11
C VAL A 188 6.32 -15.42 -5.09
N ALA A 189 5.98 -14.12 -5.05
CA ALA A 189 6.54 -13.13 -5.98
C ALA A 189 8.07 -13.01 -5.85
N VAL A 190 8.62 -13.09 -4.64
CA VAL A 190 10.08 -13.04 -4.41
C VAL A 190 10.77 -14.41 -4.56
N GLY A 191 10.05 -15.46 -4.97
CA GLY A 191 10.58 -16.81 -5.19
C GLY A 191 10.82 -17.62 -3.92
N GLY A 192 10.36 -17.15 -2.77
CA GLY A 192 10.44 -17.84 -1.50
C GLY A 192 9.36 -18.92 -1.32
N ARG A 193 9.34 -19.55 -0.16
CA ARG A 193 8.36 -20.57 0.21
C ARG A 193 7.62 -20.19 1.46
N MET A 194 6.35 -20.57 1.53
CA MET A 194 5.54 -20.38 2.72
C MET A 194 4.78 -21.65 3.09
N THR A 195 4.70 -21.94 4.38
CA THR A 195 3.83 -22.96 4.94
C THR A 195 2.82 -22.27 5.86
N VAL A 196 1.54 -22.49 5.62
CA VAL A 196 0.47 -22.01 6.50
C VAL A 196 0.01 -23.15 7.39
N ILE A 197 -0.05 -22.89 8.69
CA ILE A 197 -0.55 -23.81 9.72
C ILE A 197 -1.71 -23.11 10.41
N SER A 198 -2.92 -23.51 10.08
CA SER A 198 -4.16 -22.96 10.62
C SER A 198 -5.05 -24.06 11.19
N PRO A 199 -5.95 -23.76 12.14
CA PRO A 199 -6.99 -24.69 12.55
C PRO A 199 -7.87 -25.07 11.36
N GLU A 200 -8.57 -26.21 11.49
CA GLU A 200 -9.63 -26.60 10.56
C GLU A 200 -10.65 -25.45 10.44
N ASP A 201 -11.13 -25.16 9.25
CA ASP A 201 -12.04 -24.04 8.92
C ASP A 201 -11.46 -22.60 9.06
N HIS A 202 -10.16 -22.46 9.33
CA HIS A 202 -9.47 -21.16 9.43
C HIS A 202 -8.27 -21.06 8.45
N GLY A 203 -8.28 -21.83 7.37
CA GLY A 203 -7.28 -21.73 6.30
C GLY A 203 -7.44 -20.45 5.48
N PRO A 204 -6.41 -20.10 4.69
CA PRO A 204 -6.55 -19.02 3.71
C PRO A 204 -7.58 -19.42 2.64
N ASP A 205 -8.25 -18.43 2.07
CA ASP A 205 -9.15 -18.64 0.94
C ASP A 205 -8.37 -19.23 -0.25
N PRO A 206 -9.01 -20.10 -1.06
CA PRO A 206 -8.38 -20.78 -2.20
C PRO A 206 -7.83 -19.81 -3.25
#